data_79e0c34aebc9652840011ad7c206da4a
#
_entry.id   79e0c34aebc9652840011ad7c206da4a
#
_cell.length_a   1.000
_cell.length_b   1.000
_cell.length_c   1.000
_cell.angle_alpha   90.00
_cell.angle_beta   90.00
_cell.angle_gamma   90.00
#
_symmetry.space_group_name_H-M   'P 1'
#
loop_
_entity.id
_entity.type
_entity.pdbx_description
1 polymer ?
#
loop_
_entity_poly.entity_id
_entity_poly.type
_entity_poly.pdbx_seq_one_letter_code
_entity_poly.pdbx_strand_id
1 'polypeptide(L)'
;MADVNDVLAANRAAVLDLVAAAESSAATWTTPRAPGKWSPSQVVEHVAGGLEEAANALSGAPTLPMPPAFLRPLLRLYFNRILKKGVFPKEFKAAKALNPTSGPATPAQARVRLEGALARFDQECRRRVASGQHVVSTGFGTVSVEDFVRFSALHTRHHCKQMPGAT
;
A
#
# COMPACT_ATOMS: atom_id res chain seq x y z
N MET A 1 19.93 5.28 -9.91
CA MET A 1 18.74 5.37 -9.04
C MET A 1 17.55 5.57 -9.94
N ALA A 2 16.43 4.90 -9.68
CA ALA A 2 15.19 5.17 -10.43
C ALA A 2 14.73 6.61 -10.09
N ASP A 3 14.25 7.36 -11.08
CA ASP A 3 13.66 8.68 -10.84
C ASP A 3 12.42 8.52 -9.95
N VAL A 4 12.27 9.38 -8.95
CA VAL A 4 11.09 9.38 -8.07
C VAL A 4 9.79 9.52 -8.88
N ASN A 5 9.80 10.25 -9.99
CA ASN A 5 8.65 10.40 -10.85
C ASN A 5 8.24 9.09 -11.54
N ASP A 6 9.20 8.26 -11.96
CA ASP A 6 8.94 6.97 -12.59
C ASP A 6 8.30 6.00 -11.59
N VAL A 7 8.82 5.94 -10.35
CA VAL A 7 8.25 5.05 -9.34
C VAL A 7 6.88 5.54 -8.86
N LEU A 8 6.65 6.86 -8.78
CA LEU A 8 5.32 7.42 -8.48
C LEU A 8 4.32 7.11 -9.60
N ALA A 9 4.73 7.22 -10.87
CA ALA A 9 3.88 6.83 -12.00
C ALA A 9 3.49 5.34 -11.95
N ALA A 10 4.45 4.46 -11.62
CA ALA A 10 4.19 3.03 -11.46
C ALA A 10 3.26 2.72 -10.27
N ASN A 11 3.38 3.46 -9.15
CA ASN A 11 2.48 3.33 -8.00
C ASN A 11 1.07 3.81 -8.36
N ARG A 12 0.95 4.94 -9.05
CA ARG A 12 -0.33 5.45 -9.55
C ARG A 12 -1.02 4.44 -10.47
N ALA A 13 -0.30 3.85 -11.41
CA ALA A 13 -0.84 2.81 -12.29
C ALA A 13 -1.39 1.62 -11.48
N ALA A 14 -0.65 1.13 -10.47
CA ALA A 14 -1.11 0.05 -9.61
C ALA A 14 -2.41 0.39 -8.84
N VAL A 15 -2.55 1.63 -8.37
CA VAL A 15 -3.77 2.08 -7.68
C VAL A 15 -4.95 2.20 -8.66
N LEU A 16 -4.72 2.70 -9.87
CA LEU A 16 -5.76 2.76 -10.91
C LEU A 16 -6.24 1.37 -11.34
N ASP A 17 -5.33 0.40 -11.44
CA ASP A 17 -5.67 -1.01 -11.68
C ASP A 17 -6.57 -1.56 -10.55
N LEU A 18 -6.27 -1.21 -9.29
CA LEU A 18 -7.11 -1.60 -8.14
C LEU A 18 -8.49 -0.92 -8.18
N VAL A 19 -8.56 0.35 -8.60
CA VAL A 19 -9.83 1.06 -8.78
C VAL A 19 -10.69 0.36 -9.85
N ALA A 20 -10.11 0.01 -11.00
CA ALA A 20 -10.81 -0.71 -12.07
C ALA A 20 -11.29 -2.10 -11.60
N ALA A 21 -10.45 -2.82 -10.83
CA ALA A 21 -10.82 -4.11 -10.25
C ALA A 21 -11.95 -3.97 -9.21
N ALA A 22 -11.96 -2.89 -8.42
CA ALA A 22 -13.03 -2.58 -7.48
C ALA A 22 -14.36 -2.33 -8.21
N GLU A 23 -14.35 -1.55 -9.27
CA GLU A 23 -15.54 -1.28 -10.09
C GLU A 23 -16.10 -2.56 -10.73
N SER A 24 -15.23 -3.45 -11.21
CA SER A 24 -15.61 -4.75 -11.76
C SER A 24 -16.15 -5.72 -10.72
N SER A 25 -15.91 -5.47 -9.43
CA SER A 25 -16.33 -6.32 -8.30
C SER A 25 -17.66 -5.89 -7.68
N ALA A 26 -18.41 -4.97 -8.30
CA ALA A 26 -19.64 -4.38 -7.73
C ALA A 26 -20.66 -5.43 -7.25
N ALA A 27 -20.85 -6.52 -8.00
CA ALA A 27 -21.80 -7.59 -7.65
C ALA A 27 -21.42 -8.37 -6.37
N THR A 28 -20.15 -8.39 -5.99
CA THR A 28 -19.64 -9.12 -4.82
C THR A 28 -18.93 -8.18 -3.82
N TRP A 29 -19.25 -6.90 -3.86
CA TRP A 29 -18.51 -5.83 -3.21
C TRP A 29 -18.22 -6.07 -1.72
N THR A 30 -19.21 -6.54 -0.97
CA THR A 30 -19.09 -6.82 0.46
C THR A 30 -18.93 -8.31 0.78
N THR A 31 -18.88 -9.16 -0.24
CA THR A 31 -18.80 -10.63 -0.07
C THR A 31 -17.35 -11.09 -0.08
N PRO A 32 -16.84 -11.71 1.00
CA PRO A 32 -15.52 -12.34 0.99
C PRO A 32 -15.43 -13.43 -0.07
N ARG A 33 -14.33 -13.51 -0.80
CA ARG A 33 -14.11 -14.55 -1.82
C ARG A 33 -14.00 -15.98 -1.28
N ALA A 34 -13.70 -16.12 0.02
CA ALA A 34 -13.64 -17.38 0.76
C ALA A 34 -13.70 -17.10 2.27
N PRO A 35 -14.03 -18.10 3.11
CA PRO A 35 -14.00 -17.96 4.56
C PRO A 35 -12.65 -17.42 5.06
N GLY A 36 -12.68 -16.40 5.92
CA GLY A 36 -11.48 -15.76 6.48
C GLY A 36 -10.68 -14.90 5.51
N LYS A 37 -11.20 -14.61 4.31
CA LYS A 37 -10.62 -13.65 3.35
C LYS A 37 -11.39 -12.34 3.39
N TRP A 38 -10.73 -11.28 2.96
CA TRP A 38 -11.35 -9.96 2.84
C TRP A 38 -12.31 -9.89 1.63
N SER A 39 -13.37 -9.11 1.78
CA SER A 39 -14.19 -8.67 0.66
C SER A 39 -13.45 -7.61 -0.17
N PRO A 40 -13.88 -7.32 -1.41
CA PRO A 40 -13.35 -6.23 -2.22
C PRO A 40 -13.31 -4.89 -1.48
N SER A 41 -14.37 -4.54 -0.77
CA SER A 41 -14.46 -3.34 0.05
C SER A 41 -13.36 -3.28 1.12
N GLN A 42 -13.10 -4.38 1.82
CA GLN A 42 -12.05 -4.46 2.83
C GLN A 42 -10.64 -4.42 2.20
N VAL A 43 -10.44 -5.03 1.04
CA VAL A 43 -9.16 -4.94 0.31
C VAL A 43 -8.83 -3.48 -0.03
N VAL A 44 -9.81 -2.74 -0.54
CA VAL A 44 -9.64 -1.31 -0.83
C VAL A 44 -9.30 -0.51 0.42
N GLU A 45 -10.02 -0.73 1.53
CA GLU A 45 -9.73 0.00 2.78
C GLU A 45 -8.35 -0.30 3.32
N HIS A 46 -7.91 -1.57 3.24
CA HIS A 46 -6.56 -1.95 3.63
C HIS A 46 -5.48 -1.21 2.82
N VAL A 47 -5.63 -1.17 1.50
CA VAL A 47 -4.65 -0.49 0.63
C VAL A 47 -4.67 1.02 0.86
N ALA A 48 -5.83 1.63 0.97
CA ALA A 48 -5.96 3.06 1.25
C ALA A 48 -5.35 3.43 2.60
N GLY A 49 -5.64 2.67 3.65
CA GLY A 49 -5.04 2.84 4.98
C GLY A 49 -3.52 2.66 4.96
N GLY A 50 -3.00 1.72 4.16
CA GLY A 50 -1.56 1.52 3.94
C GLY A 50 -0.89 2.73 3.27
N LEU A 51 -1.53 3.33 2.25
CA LEU A 51 -1.05 4.54 1.60
C LEU A 51 -1.07 5.76 2.55
N GLU A 52 -2.11 5.89 3.37
CA GLU A 52 -2.19 6.95 4.37
C GLU A 52 -1.11 6.83 5.44
N GLU A 53 -0.88 5.62 5.95
CA GLU A 53 0.19 5.40 6.93
C GLU A 53 1.57 5.64 6.31
N ALA A 54 1.75 5.26 5.04
CA ALA A 54 2.97 5.58 4.31
C ALA A 54 3.16 7.10 4.15
N ALA A 55 2.10 7.86 3.88
CA ALA A 55 2.14 9.33 3.86
C ALA A 55 2.47 9.90 5.26
N ASN A 56 1.92 9.33 6.34
CA ASN A 56 2.26 9.70 7.71
C ASN A 56 3.75 9.47 8.01
N ALA A 57 4.30 8.33 7.62
CA ALA A 57 5.73 8.06 7.77
C ALA A 57 6.61 9.05 7.00
N LEU A 58 6.23 9.39 5.77
CA LEU A 58 6.92 10.38 4.93
C LEU A 58 6.87 11.79 5.54
N SER A 59 5.75 12.18 6.15
CA SER A 59 5.62 13.45 6.86
C SER A 59 6.36 13.50 8.21
N GLY A 60 6.86 12.35 8.69
CA GLY A 60 7.54 12.23 9.99
C GLY A 60 6.60 12.00 11.17
N ALA A 61 5.32 11.70 10.92
CA ALA A 61 4.30 11.46 11.94
C ALA A 61 3.59 10.10 11.76
N PRO A 62 4.33 8.96 11.78
CA PRO A 62 3.71 7.64 11.65
C PRO A 62 2.75 7.39 12.81
N THR A 63 1.61 6.76 12.50
CA THR A 63 0.58 6.42 13.52
C THR A 63 0.71 4.99 14.01
N LEU A 64 1.32 4.11 13.21
CA LEU A 64 1.58 2.75 13.63
C LEU A 64 2.78 2.66 14.59
N PRO A 65 2.70 1.83 15.64
CA PRO A 65 3.82 1.63 16.53
C PRO A 65 5.00 1.01 15.78
N MET A 66 6.19 1.52 16.06
CA MET A 66 7.42 0.95 15.49
C MET A 66 7.65 -0.46 16.05
N PRO A 67 8.00 -1.43 15.19
CA PRO A 67 8.29 -2.78 15.65
C PRO A 67 9.50 -2.78 16.58
N PRO A 68 9.58 -3.75 17.51
CA PRO A 68 10.72 -3.92 18.39
C PRO A 68 12.04 -3.95 17.61
N ALA A 69 13.10 -3.36 18.18
CA ALA A 69 14.38 -3.19 17.50
C ALA A 69 14.98 -4.52 17.01
N PHE A 70 14.81 -5.60 17.75
CA PHE A 70 15.31 -6.93 17.37
C PHE A 70 14.61 -7.55 16.15
N LEU A 71 13.39 -7.11 15.81
CA LEU A 71 12.67 -7.57 14.61
C LEU A 71 13.02 -6.78 13.35
N ARG A 72 13.58 -5.57 13.49
CA ARG A 72 13.86 -4.70 12.35
C ARG A 72 14.80 -5.31 11.31
N PRO A 73 15.89 -6.04 11.66
CA PRO A 73 16.75 -6.69 10.67
C PRO A 73 15.99 -7.72 9.82
N LEU A 74 15.10 -8.51 10.43
CA LEU A 74 14.27 -9.49 9.74
C LEU A 74 13.27 -8.79 8.79
N LEU A 75 12.60 -7.75 9.27
CA LEU A 75 11.66 -6.96 8.46
C LEU A 75 12.40 -6.28 7.30
N ARG A 76 13.63 -5.80 7.51
CA ARG A 76 14.47 -5.25 6.46
C ARG A 76 14.83 -6.29 5.39
N LEU A 77 15.20 -7.49 5.81
CA LEU A 77 15.46 -8.59 4.89
C LEU A 77 14.22 -8.92 4.04
N TYR A 78 13.05 -8.93 4.65
CA TYR A 78 11.77 -9.14 3.98
C TYR A 78 11.49 -8.05 2.95
N PHE A 79 11.63 -6.79 3.33
CA PHE A 79 11.48 -5.63 2.44
C PHE A 79 12.39 -5.74 1.21
N ASN A 80 13.68 -5.99 1.43
CA ASN A 80 14.66 -6.14 0.36
C ASN A 80 14.33 -7.34 -0.57
N ARG A 81 13.83 -8.45 0.01
CA ARG A 81 13.43 -9.63 -0.78
C ARG A 81 12.21 -9.33 -1.66
N ILE A 82 11.22 -8.57 -1.15
CA ILE A 82 10.05 -8.15 -1.93
C ILE A 82 10.50 -7.28 -3.11
N LEU A 83 11.32 -6.27 -2.86
CA LEU A 83 11.84 -5.39 -3.91
C LEU A 83 12.65 -6.16 -4.96
N LYS A 84 13.51 -7.10 -4.52
CA LYS A 84 14.32 -7.92 -5.44
C LYS A 84 13.47 -8.85 -6.29
N LYS A 85 12.43 -9.47 -5.72
CA LYS A 85 11.58 -10.44 -6.43
C LYS A 85 10.44 -9.76 -7.21
N GLY A 86 10.10 -8.51 -6.90
CA GLY A 86 8.97 -7.81 -7.51
C GLY A 86 7.59 -8.37 -7.13
N VAL A 87 7.51 -9.21 -6.08
CA VAL A 87 6.27 -9.85 -5.64
C VAL A 87 6.22 -9.98 -4.12
N PHE A 88 5.01 -9.86 -3.56
CA PHE A 88 4.74 -10.16 -2.16
C PHE A 88 4.58 -11.67 -1.92
N PRO A 89 5.10 -12.21 -0.81
CA PRO A 89 4.82 -13.58 -0.41
C PRO A 89 3.33 -13.76 -0.08
N LYS A 90 2.76 -14.92 -0.40
CA LYS A 90 1.34 -15.22 -0.15
C LYS A 90 0.95 -15.18 1.33
N GLU A 91 1.88 -15.41 2.23
CA GLU A 91 1.65 -15.53 3.68
C GLU A 91 2.03 -14.26 4.47
N PHE A 92 2.30 -13.14 3.80
CA PHE A 92 2.61 -11.90 4.48
C PHE A 92 1.35 -11.37 5.17
N LYS A 93 1.36 -11.38 6.51
CA LYS A 93 0.25 -10.86 7.30
C LYS A 93 0.39 -9.35 7.47
N ALA A 94 -0.69 -8.63 7.23
CA ALA A 94 -0.77 -7.20 7.50
C ALA A 94 -0.59 -6.92 9.00
N ALA A 95 -0.08 -5.74 9.34
CA ALA A 95 -0.12 -5.25 10.71
C ALA A 95 -1.57 -5.21 11.20
N LYS A 96 -1.81 -5.68 12.44
CA LYS A 96 -3.18 -5.80 12.99
C LYS A 96 -3.98 -4.49 12.87
N ALA A 97 -3.33 -3.34 13.05
CA ALA A 97 -3.95 -2.03 12.93
C ALA A 97 -4.40 -1.67 11.49
N LEU A 98 -3.88 -2.36 10.47
CA LEU A 98 -4.28 -2.20 9.07
C LEU A 98 -5.29 -3.28 8.62
N ASN A 99 -5.78 -4.13 9.52
CA ASN A 99 -6.82 -5.09 9.21
C ASN A 99 -8.18 -4.39 9.20
N PRO A 100 -8.83 -4.25 8.04
CA PRO A 100 -10.10 -3.54 7.96
C PRO A 100 -11.23 -4.38 8.54
N THR A 101 -12.06 -3.79 9.39
CA THR A 101 -13.32 -4.38 9.85
C THR A 101 -14.45 -4.10 8.86
N SER A 102 -14.34 -3.02 8.09
CA SER A 102 -15.27 -2.59 7.05
C SER A 102 -14.48 -1.82 5.97
N GLY A 103 -15.15 -1.37 4.94
CA GLY A 103 -14.58 -0.53 3.90
C GLY A 103 -15.65 0.34 3.24
N PRO A 104 -15.32 1.04 2.14
CA PRO A 104 -16.27 1.89 1.40
C PRO A 104 -17.53 1.12 1.04
N ALA A 105 -18.69 1.77 1.16
CA ALA A 105 -19.98 1.12 0.91
C ALA A 105 -20.20 0.79 -0.57
N THR A 106 -19.57 1.52 -1.47
CA THR A 106 -19.70 1.35 -2.92
C THR A 106 -18.34 1.43 -3.64
N PRO A 107 -18.20 0.84 -4.85
CA PRO A 107 -17.02 1.04 -5.69
C PRO A 107 -16.72 2.50 -6.03
N ALA A 108 -17.74 3.35 -6.18
CA ALA A 108 -17.56 4.78 -6.41
C ALA A 108 -16.90 5.48 -5.21
N GLN A 109 -17.31 5.15 -4.00
CA GLN A 109 -16.66 5.63 -2.77
C GLN A 109 -15.24 5.05 -2.64
N ALA A 110 -15.02 3.82 -3.07
CA ALA A 110 -13.70 3.21 -3.11
C ALA A 110 -12.71 3.96 -4.00
N ARG A 111 -13.15 4.41 -5.18
CA ARG A 111 -12.37 5.28 -6.07
C ARG A 111 -11.93 6.55 -5.33
N VAL A 112 -12.87 7.28 -4.75
CA VAL A 112 -12.58 8.52 -4.02
C VAL A 112 -11.60 8.26 -2.86
N ARG A 113 -11.78 7.16 -2.14
CA ARG A 113 -10.94 6.74 -1.01
C ARG A 113 -9.51 6.45 -1.44
N LEU A 114 -9.32 5.68 -2.52
CA LEU A 114 -8.00 5.32 -3.05
C LEU A 114 -7.29 6.51 -3.68
N GLU A 115 -8.00 7.30 -4.49
CA GLU A 115 -7.42 8.48 -5.15
C GLU A 115 -6.99 9.54 -4.13
N GLY A 116 -7.78 9.76 -3.07
CA GLY A 116 -7.42 10.67 -1.98
C GLY A 116 -6.18 10.22 -1.22
N ALA A 117 -6.09 8.93 -0.86
CA ALA A 117 -4.93 8.37 -0.19
C ALA A 117 -3.67 8.42 -1.06
N LEU A 118 -3.81 8.10 -2.37
CA LEU A 118 -2.73 8.19 -3.35
C LEU A 118 -2.22 9.63 -3.50
N ALA A 119 -3.13 10.60 -3.66
CA ALA A 119 -2.76 12.01 -3.84
C ALA A 119 -1.95 12.53 -2.65
N ARG A 120 -2.36 12.18 -1.42
CA ARG A 120 -1.62 12.53 -0.20
C ARG A 120 -0.24 11.86 -0.16
N PHE A 121 -0.16 10.59 -0.49
CA PHE A 121 1.11 9.85 -0.56
C PHE A 121 2.06 10.47 -1.59
N ASP A 122 1.62 10.75 -2.81
CA ASP A 122 2.40 11.41 -3.87
C ASP A 122 2.91 12.78 -3.42
N GLN A 123 2.04 13.58 -2.79
CA GLN A 123 2.39 14.90 -2.28
C GLN A 123 3.51 14.82 -1.24
N GLU A 124 3.41 13.91 -0.27
CA GLU A 124 4.42 13.75 0.77
C GLU A 124 5.76 13.23 0.23
N CYS A 125 5.74 12.32 -0.74
CA CYS A 125 6.95 11.88 -1.44
C CYS A 125 7.66 13.06 -2.11
N ARG A 126 6.93 13.85 -2.91
CA ARG A 126 7.49 15.00 -3.62
C ARG A 126 8.01 16.07 -2.67
N ARG A 127 7.25 16.40 -1.62
CA ARG A 127 7.64 17.36 -0.59
C ARG A 127 8.95 16.94 0.08
N ARG A 128 9.06 15.65 0.44
CA ARG A 128 10.23 15.11 1.11
C ARG A 128 11.48 15.18 0.22
N VAL A 129 11.37 14.73 -1.03
CA VAL A 129 12.48 14.81 -2.01
C VAL A 129 12.87 16.26 -2.30
N ALA A 130 11.90 17.16 -2.47
CA ALA A 130 12.16 18.59 -2.71
C ALA A 130 12.87 19.28 -1.53
N SER A 131 12.70 18.78 -0.30
CA SER A 131 13.43 19.23 0.89
C SER A 131 14.82 18.61 1.04
N GLY A 132 15.31 17.85 0.06
CA GLY A 132 16.59 17.14 0.11
C GLY A 132 16.60 15.88 0.99
N GLN A 133 15.43 15.41 1.45
CA GLN A 133 15.29 14.23 2.27
C GLN A 133 14.92 13.00 1.41
N HIS A 134 15.91 12.20 1.06
CA HIS A 134 15.74 11.04 0.18
C HIS A 134 15.50 9.71 0.91
N VAL A 135 15.35 9.74 2.24
CA VAL A 135 15.10 8.54 3.05
C VAL A 135 13.93 8.74 4.00
N VAL A 136 13.27 7.64 4.35
CA VAL A 136 12.15 7.61 5.30
C VAL A 136 12.40 6.52 6.36
N SER A 137 12.05 6.82 7.60
CA SER A 137 12.07 5.84 8.70
C SER A 137 10.75 5.08 8.74
N THR A 138 10.81 3.77 8.67
CA THR A 138 9.65 2.87 8.61
C THR A 138 9.83 1.69 9.57
N GLY A 139 8.82 0.84 9.69
CA GLY A 139 8.94 -0.45 10.38
C GLY A 139 10.02 -1.36 9.81
N PHE A 140 10.43 -1.16 8.55
CA PHE A 140 11.54 -1.87 7.91
C PHE A 140 12.91 -1.22 8.15
N GLY A 141 13.01 -0.21 9.01
CA GLY A 141 14.16 0.67 9.18
C GLY A 141 14.16 1.85 8.22
N THR A 142 15.31 2.50 8.06
CA THR A 142 15.46 3.63 7.12
C THR A 142 15.62 3.10 5.69
N VAL A 143 14.74 3.53 4.79
CA VAL A 143 14.71 3.13 3.38
C VAL A 143 14.72 4.37 2.49
N SER A 144 15.12 4.25 1.21
CA SER A 144 14.98 5.35 0.26
C SER A 144 13.51 5.61 -0.06
N VAL A 145 13.17 6.84 -0.41
CA VAL A 145 11.80 7.21 -0.84
C VAL A 145 11.41 6.38 -2.05
N GLU A 146 12.30 6.21 -3.02
CA GLU A 146 12.06 5.45 -4.25
C GLU A 146 11.74 3.97 -3.94
N ASP A 147 12.50 3.34 -3.06
CA ASP A 147 12.25 1.95 -2.65
C ASP A 147 10.94 1.82 -1.86
N PHE A 148 10.60 2.82 -1.06
CA PHE A 148 9.34 2.84 -0.33
C PHE A 148 8.14 2.96 -1.27
N VAL A 149 8.23 3.80 -2.31
CA VAL A 149 7.21 3.92 -3.36
C VAL A 149 7.09 2.62 -4.16
N ARG A 150 8.22 1.99 -4.54
CA ARG A 150 8.21 0.69 -5.22
C ARG A 150 7.55 -0.41 -4.38
N PHE A 151 7.85 -0.43 -3.09
CA PHE A 151 7.19 -1.35 -2.15
C PHE A 151 5.68 -1.13 -2.11
N SER A 152 5.22 0.14 -2.05
CA SER A 152 3.79 0.49 -2.09
C SER A 152 3.11 0.01 -3.37
N ALA A 153 3.74 0.20 -4.53
CA ALA A 153 3.21 -0.28 -5.81
C ALA A 153 3.08 -1.81 -5.85
N LEU A 154 4.10 -2.53 -5.34
CA LEU A 154 4.07 -4.00 -5.26
C LEU A 154 2.99 -4.50 -4.29
N HIS A 155 2.80 -3.81 -3.17
CA HIS A 155 1.75 -4.09 -2.20
C HIS A 155 0.36 -3.95 -2.83
N THR A 156 0.11 -2.83 -3.52
CA THR A 156 -1.15 -2.59 -4.22
C THR A 156 -1.42 -3.66 -5.29
N ARG A 157 -0.43 -4.01 -6.11
CA ARG A 157 -0.55 -5.08 -7.11
C ARG A 157 -0.82 -6.46 -6.50
N HIS A 158 -0.24 -6.73 -5.32
CA HIS A 158 -0.54 -7.96 -4.58
C HIS A 158 -2.01 -8.04 -4.20
N HIS A 159 -2.59 -6.93 -3.74
CA HIS A 159 -4.00 -6.86 -3.38
C HIS A 159 -4.94 -6.82 -4.59
N CYS A 160 -4.51 -6.24 -5.71
CA CYS A 160 -5.24 -6.33 -6.97
C CYS A 160 -5.55 -7.79 -7.35
N LYS A 161 -4.57 -8.70 -7.19
CA LYS A 161 -4.73 -10.14 -7.45
C LYS A 161 -5.69 -10.85 -6.47
N GLN A 162 -6.11 -10.19 -5.42
CA GLN A 162 -7.09 -10.72 -4.48
C GLN A 162 -8.53 -10.32 -4.82
N MET A 163 -8.70 -9.42 -5.78
CA MET A 163 -10.02 -9.01 -6.27
C MET A 163 -10.66 -10.13 -7.11
N PRO A 164 -11.99 -10.28 -7.09
CA PRO A 164 -12.70 -11.22 -7.96
C PRO A 164 -12.41 -10.94 -9.44
N GLY A 165 -12.14 -11.98 -10.22
CA GLY A 165 -11.88 -11.84 -11.64
C GLY A 165 -10.49 -11.32 -12.02
N ALA A 166 -9.58 -11.10 -11.06
CA ALA A 166 -8.18 -10.82 -11.37
C ALA A 166 -7.52 -12.08 -11.94
N THR A 167 -7.03 -11.98 -13.17
CA THR A 167 -6.24 -13.02 -13.87
C THR A 167 -4.75 -12.90 -13.56
#